data_e74d15b3fc27630341f3616de9e68c1c
#
_entry.id   e74d15b3fc27630341f3616de9e68c1c
#
_cell.length_a   1.000
_cell.length_b   1.000
_cell.length_c   1.000
_cell.angle_alpha   90.00
_cell.angle_beta   90.00
_cell.angle_gamma   90.00
#
_symmetry.space_group_name_H-M   'P 1'
#
loop_
_entity.id
_entity.type
_entity.pdbx_description
1 polymer ?
#
loop_
_entity_poly.entity_id
_entity_poly.type
_entity_poly.pdbx_seq_one_letter_code
_entity_poly.pdbx_strand_id
1 'polypeptide(L)'
;MTAHPTTVAPGRPVSDALLARAERVIPGGMWGHQHTRFLTPDHPAFVETSSGAYLTDVDGRRYVDLMCSWGPMLLGYGNPRVQEAAARQARLGDTQNGPSPRAVELAELLVDTVDHADWAILAKNGTDATTASVTIARAATGRDVVLLARGSYHGAAPWCTPEPAGVLASDRASIDYFDYNDAATLTAAAERAGDRLAAIMITPFKHVEGLDNEPVSPDFAPLVRAVCDRAGAALILDDVRCGLRLNVGGSWEPLGIHPDLSTWSKAIANGHPIAAVVGAEPLRGAASQVFLTGSFWTAAIPMAAAIATIETLRTTSAYQDMVEAGDRFRLGITAQIDELTDGRARYTGPVTMPYVTFDGDVEHAIATTFARICLREGLYLHPRHNWFLSAAHDDDAVDRALAATSVALAGIVPLLDDAQPSTEKERHA
;
A
#
# COMPACT_ATOMS: atom_id res chain seq x y z
N MET A 1 35.42 24.14 -18.36
CA MET A 1 35.20 23.58 -17.01
C MET A 1 34.51 24.67 -16.18
N THR A 2 33.22 24.73 -16.23
CA THR A 2 32.41 25.60 -15.38
C THR A 2 31.86 24.72 -14.27
N ALA A 3 32.38 24.92 -13.04
CA ALA A 3 31.90 24.25 -11.85
C ALA A 3 30.42 24.61 -11.65
N HIS A 4 29.54 23.64 -11.72
CA HIS A 4 28.16 23.80 -11.22
C HIS A 4 28.25 24.08 -9.72
N PRO A 5 27.52 25.10 -9.22
CA PRO A 5 27.47 25.34 -7.79
C PRO A 5 26.79 24.13 -7.13
N THR A 6 27.53 23.42 -6.30
CA THR A 6 26.96 22.49 -5.31
C THR A 6 26.04 23.31 -4.41
N THR A 7 24.73 23.29 -4.71
CA THR A 7 23.71 23.82 -3.80
C THR A 7 23.77 22.96 -2.54
N VAL A 8 24.37 23.50 -1.49
CA VAL A 8 24.27 22.94 -0.13
C VAL A 8 22.78 22.85 0.19
N ALA A 9 22.28 21.64 0.51
CA ALA A 9 20.92 21.46 0.94
C ALA A 9 20.63 22.45 2.07
N PRO A 10 19.56 23.26 1.99
CA PRO A 10 19.23 24.20 3.06
C PRO A 10 19.05 23.41 4.37
N GLY A 11 19.60 23.94 5.47
CA GLY A 11 19.55 23.29 6.79
C GLY A 11 18.12 22.96 7.21
N ARG A 12 17.93 21.96 8.06
CA ARG A 12 16.65 21.50 8.60
C ARG A 12 16.58 21.75 10.13
N PRO A 13 16.75 22.99 10.58
CA PRO A 13 16.97 23.28 11.99
C PRO A 13 15.78 22.86 12.88
N VAL A 14 14.54 23.00 12.39
CA VAL A 14 13.35 22.63 13.15
C VAL A 14 13.19 21.10 13.17
N SER A 15 13.34 20.45 12.03
CA SER A 15 13.28 18.99 11.90
C SER A 15 14.34 18.30 12.76
N ASP A 16 15.60 18.79 12.72
CA ASP A 16 16.70 18.24 13.49
C ASP A 16 16.50 18.42 15.01
N ALA A 17 15.98 19.58 15.43
CA ALA A 17 15.64 19.83 16.83
C ALA A 17 14.49 18.93 17.33
N LEU A 18 13.47 18.69 16.50
CA LEU A 18 12.37 17.77 16.80
C LEU A 18 12.87 16.32 16.87
N LEU A 19 13.73 15.91 15.95
CA LEU A 19 14.31 14.56 15.92
C LEU A 19 15.11 14.30 17.20
N ALA A 20 15.99 15.22 17.61
CA ALA A 20 16.73 15.11 18.86
C ALA A 20 15.82 15.04 20.10
N ARG A 21 14.65 15.67 20.06
CA ARG A 21 13.62 15.53 21.12
C ARG A 21 12.93 14.17 21.07
N ALA A 22 12.57 13.70 19.86
CA ALA A 22 11.92 12.41 19.65
C ALA A 22 12.78 11.26 20.14
N GLU A 23 14.07 11.25 19.83
CA GLU A 23 15.03 10.23 20.26
C GLU A 23 15.12 10.05 21.79
N ARG A 24 14.83 11.10 22.57
CA ARG A 24 14.81 11.01 24.03
C ARG A 24 13.58 10.33 24.59
N VAL A 25 12.47 10.30 23.87
CA VAL A 25 11.16 9.84 24.39
C VAL A 25 10.49 8.77 23.52
N ILE A 26 10.99 8.57 22.32
CA ILE A 26 10.51 7.57 21.38
C ILE A 26 11.68 6.64 21.01
N PRO A 27 11.62 5.34 21.32
CA PRO A 27 12.67 4.41 20.94
C PRO A 27 12.95 4.47 19.43
N GLY A 28 14.24 4.79 19.07
CA GLY A 28 14.65 4.97 17.69
C GLY A 28 14.16 6.26 17.01
N GLY A 29 13.73 7.28 17.79
CA GLY A 29 13.22 8.55 17.29
C GLY A 29 11.81 8.48 16.70
N MET A 30 11.47 7.38 16.06
CA MET A 30 10.14 7.02 15.54
C MET A 30 10.10 5.51 15.31
N TRP A 31 8.93 4.93 15.14
CA TRP A 31 8.74 3.50 14.93
C TRP A 31 8.23 3.15 13.53
N GLY A 32 8.23 1.85 13.20
CA GLY A 32 7.73 1.34 11.92
C GLY A 32 8.49 1.92 10.73
N HIS A 33 7.77 2.26 9.67
CA HIS A 33 8.33 2.81 8.43
C HIS A 33 9.00 4.18 8.60
N GLN A 34 8.68 4.90 9.69
CA GLN A 34 9.25 6.21 10.00
C GLN A 34 10.47 6.15 10.92
N HIS A 35 10.92 4.94 11.30
CA HIS A 35 12.11 4.77 12.12
C HIS A 35 13.32 5.44 11.45
N THR A 36 14.08 6.21 12.21
CA THR A 36 15.17 7.06 11.68
C THR A 36 16.22 6.30 10.88
N ARG A 37 16.43 5.01 11.17
CA ARG A 37 17.33 4.13 10.39
C ARG A 37 16.95 3.97 8.90
N PHE A 38 15.67 4.23 8.55
CA PHE A 38 15.18 4.12 7.18
C PHE A 38 15.14 5.47 6.45
N LEU A 39 15.32 6.58 7.17
CA LEU A 39 15.30 7.91 6.57
C LEU A 39 16.65 8.23 5.92
N THR A 40 16.61 8.77 4.72
CA THR A 40 17.82 9.34 4.12
C THR A 40 18.18 10.64 4.85
N PRO A 41 19.46 11.07 4.83
CA PRO A 41 19.90 12.27 5.56
C PRO A 41 19.12 13.55 5.22
N ASP A 42 18.61 13.65 3.98
CA ASP A 42 17.89 14.85 3.49
C ASP A 42 16.36 14.71 3.65
N HIS A 43 15.86 13.56 4.11
CA HIS A 43 14.43 13.28 4.20
C HIS A 43 13.77 14.10 5.32
N PRO A 44 12.64 14.79 5.09
CA PRO A 44 11.92 15.50 6.15
C PRO A 44 11.38 14.49 7.16
N ALA A 45 11.87 14.57 8.40
CA ALA A 45 11.43 13.65 9.46
C ALA A 45 10.02 14.00 9.97
N PHE A 46 9.59 15.27 9.81
CA PHE A 46 8.30 15.74 10.31
C PHE A 46 7.60 16.63 9.27
N VAL A 47 6.29 16.41 9.13
CA VAL A 47 5.39 17.16 8.26
C VAL A 47 4.52 18.05 9.13
N GLU A 48 4.37 19.33 8.78
CA GLU A 48 3.52 20.29 9.49
C GLU A 48 2.11 20.35 8.90
N THR A 49 2.01 20.46 7.56
CA THR A 49 0.71 20.58 6.89
C THR A 49 0.67 19.77 5.59
N SER A 50 -0.56 19.46 5.15
CA SER A 50 -0.79 18.80 3.87
C SER A 50 -2.12 19.26 3.26
N SER A 51 -2.15 19.40 1.91
CA SER A 51 -3.36 19.78 1.17
C SER A 51 -3.27 19.32 -0.29
N GLY A 52 -4.33 18.72 -0.81
CA GLY A 52 -4.37 18.20 -2.18
C GLY A 52 -3.28 17.16 -2.42
N ALA A 53 -2.41 17.38 -3.38
CA ALA A 53 -1.27 16.53 -3.70
C ALA A 53 0.03 16.94 -2.96
N TYR A 54 -0.04 17.86 -2.01
CA TYR A 54 1.14 18.49 -1.44
C TYR A 54 1.25 18.27 0.07
N LEU A 55 2.47 18.15 0.55
CA LEU A 55 2.82 18.26 1.96
C LEU A 55 3.84 19.39 2.19
N THR A 56 3.88 19.94 3.40
CA THR A 56 4.85 20.94 3.81
C THR A 56 5.50 20.46 5.10
N ASP A 57 6.83 20.42 5.13
CA ASP A 57 7.58 20.01 6.29
C ASP A 57 7.63 21.12 7.37
N VAL A 58 8.14 20.78 8.55
CA VAL A 58 8.27 21.72 9.68
C VAL A 58 9.28 22.84 9.45
N ASP A 59 10.13 22.72 8.42
CA ASP A 59 11.07 23.78 8.00
C ASP A 59 10.48 24.65 6.87
N GLY A 60 9.19 24.43 6.50
CA GLY A 60 8.44 25.23 5.55
C GLY A 60 8.64 24.88 4.08
N ARG A 61 9.27 23.74 3.76
CA ARG A 61 9.43 23.29 2.38
C ARG A 61 8.20 22.53 1.93
N ARG A 62 7.76 22.82 0.71
CA ARG A 62 6.61 22.20 0.08
C ARG A 62 7.05 21.19 -0.97
N TYR A 63 6.39 20.02 -0.99
CA TYR A 63 6.67 18.91 -1.89
C TYR A 63 5.39 18.44 -2.57
N VAL A 64 5.47 18.03 -3.83
CA VAL A 64 4.50 17.10 -4.42
C VAL A 64 4.71 15.75 -3.72
N ASP A 65 3.65 15.13 -3.22
CA ASP A 65 3.75 13.90 -2.43
C ASP A 65 3.31 12.68 -3.23
N LEU A 66 4.25 11.89 -3.73
CA LEU A 66 3.97 10.60 -4.35
C LEU A 66 3.93 9.43 -3.34
N MET A 67 4.01 9.67 -2.03
CA MET A 67 3.79 8.62 -1.04
C MET A 67 2.35 8.51 -0.57
N CYS A 68 1.56 9.59 -0.70
CA CYS A 68 0.15 9.61 -0.32
C CYS A 68 -0.08 8.98 1.07
N SER A 69 0.78 9.32 2.04
CA SER A 69 0.76 8.73 3.41
C SER A 69 0.86 7.19 3.42
N TRP A 70 1.67 6.59 2.53
CA TRP A 70 1.80 5.14 2.33
C TRP A 70 0.53 4.49 1.73
N GLY A 71 -0.21 5.28 0.93
CA GLY A 71 -1.37 4.85 0.16
C GLY A 71 -2.75 5.27 0.66
N PRO A 72 -2.99 5.75 1.88
CA PRO A 72 -4.31 6.22 2.31
C PRO A 72 -4.90 7.38 1.51
N MET A 73 -4.10 8.33 1.04
CA MET A 73 -4.60 9.54 0.38
C MET A 73 -5.00 9.28 -1.07
N LEU A 74 -6.22 8.77 -1.28
CA LEU A 74 -6.76 8.45 -2.61
C LEU A 74 -7.32 9.69 -3.32
N LEU A 75 -8.04 10.53 -2.57
CA LEU A 75 -8.68 11.77 -3.05
C LEU A 75 -7.82 13.02 -2.78
N GLY A 76 -6.59 12.83 -2.28
CA GLY A 76 -5.72 13.90 -1.81
C GLY A 76 -6.00 14.34 -0.37
N TYR A 77 -5.03 15.10 0.18
CA TYR A 77 -5.10 15.61 1.54
C TYR A 77 -6.21 16.64 1.69
N GLY A 78 -6.96 16.54 2.80
CA GLY A 78 -7.97 17.53 3.14
C GLY A 78 -9.16 17.58 2.19
N ASN A 79 -9.48 16.47 1.47
CA ASN A 79 -10.63 16.44 0.56
C ASN A 79 -11.91 16.96 1.22
N PRO A 80 -12.57 18.01 0.67
CA PRO A 80 -13.68 18.70 1.35
C PRO A 80 -14.86 17.78 1.70
N ARG A 81 -15.24 16.87 0.80
CA ARG A 81 -16.37 15.94 1.03
C ARG A 81 -16.12 15.02 2.22
N VAL A 82 -14.88 14.48 2.29
CA VAL A 82 -14.47 13.57 3.37
C VAL A 82 -14.38 14.32 4.69
N GLN A 83 -13.73 15.52 4.69
CA GLN A 83 -13.58 16.34 5.89
C GLN A 83 -14.94 16.81 6.43
N GLU A 84 -15.86 17.21 5.58
CA GLU A 84 -17.19 17.64 6.00
C GLU A 84 -17.99 16.47 6.59
N ALA A 85 -17.94 15.28 6.00
CA ALA A 85 -18.60 14.09 6.53
C ALA A 85 -18.07 13.71 7.92
N ALA A 86 -16.73 13.70 8.07
CA ALA A 86 -16.06 13.47 9.35
C ALA A 86 -16.44 14.52 10.40
N ALA A 87 -16.43 15.81 10.04
CA ALA A 87 -16.77 16.91 10.93
C ALA A 87 -18.27 16.90 11.35
N ARG A 88 -19.17 16.54 10.43
CA ARG A 88 -20.60 16.32 10.78
C ARG A 88 -20.75 15.20 11.80
N GLN A 89 -20.11 14.07 11.56
CA GLN A 89 -20.17 12.93 12.47
C GLN A 89 -19.56 13.25 13.84
N ALA A 90 -18.44 13.99 13.87
CA ALA A 90 -17.81 14.42 15.14
C ALA A 90 -18.75 15.17 16.06
N ARG A 91 -19.67 15.99 15.50
CA ARG A 91 -20.69 16.73 16.28
C ARG A 91 -21.77 15.80 16.85
N LEU A 92 -21.96 14.62 16.30
CA LEU A 92 -22.92 13.62 16.75
C LEU A 92 -22.32 12.61 17.75
N GLY A 93 -21.00 12.50 17.76
CA GLY A 93 -20.23 11.55 18.56
C GLY A 93 -19.40 10.63 17.69
N ASP A 94 -18.40 9.99 18.31
CA ASP A 94 -17.45 9.08 17.61
C ASP A 94 -17.48 7.68 18.24
N THR A 95 -16.72 7.46 19.31
CA THR A 95 -16.66 6.18 20.02
C THR A 95 -17.75 6.17 21.11
N GLN A 96 -18.72 5.27 20.97
CA GLN A 96 -19.88 5.17 21.84
C GLN A 96 -20.05 3.74 22.37
N ASN A 97 -20.92 3.54 23.39
CA ASN A 97 -21.18 2.20 23.95
C ASN A 97 -21.91 1.25 23.00
N GLY A 98 -22.47 1.75 21.91
CA GLY A 98 -23.10 0.98 20.84
C GLY A 98 -22.65 1.49 19.49
N PRO A 99 -22.80 0.69 18.41
CA PRO A 99 -22.43 1.10 17.07
C PRO A 99 -23.32 2.27 16.59
N SER A 100 -22.73 3.22 15.87
CA SER A 100 -23.45 4.24 15.12
C SER A 100 -24.18 3.61 13.92
N PRO A 101 -25.30 4.21 13.41
CA PRO A 101 -25.89 3.83 12.14
C PRO A 101 -24.87 3.79 10.96
N ARG A 102 -23.79 4.57 11.06
CA ARG A 102 -22.70 4.56 10.06
C ARG A 102 -22.10 3.19 9.85
N ALA A 103 -22.13 2.31 10.86
CA ALA A 103 -21.61 0.94 10.74
C ALA A 103 -22.45 0.11 9.75
N VAL A 104 -23.78 0.24 9.80
CA VAL A 104 -24.67 -0.46 8.87
C VAL A 104 -24.56 0.16 7.48
N GLU A 105 -24.62 1.48 7.38
CA GLU A 105 -24.53 2.19 6.10
C GLU A 105 -23.21 1.91 5.36
N LEU A 106 -22.08 1.86 6.08
CA LEU A 106 -20.80 1.50 5.47
C LEU A 106 -20.76 0.03 5.06
N ALA A 107 -21.31 -0.87 5.86
CA ALA A 107 -21.37 -2.29 5.52
C ALA A 107 -22.23 -2.52 4.26
N GLU A 108 -23.40 -1.88 4.17
CA GLU A 108 -24.27 -1.91 2.99
C GLU A 108 -23.56 -1.34 1.76
N LEU A 109 -22.87 -0.20 1.91
CA LEU A 109 -22.11 0.41 0.81
C LEU A 109 -20.95 -0.46 0.33
N LEU A 110 -20.24 -1.15 1.24
CA LEU A 110 -19.18 -2.09 0.88
C LEU A 110 -19.73 -3.30 0.11
N VAL A 111 -20.83 -3.87 0.57
CA VAL A 111 -21.53 -4.99 -0.11
C VAL A 111 -22.03 -4.56 -1.49
N ASP A 112 -22.54 -3.34 -1.63
CA ASP A 112 -23.00 -2.80 -2.92
C ASP A 112 -21.85 -2.40 -3.86
N THR A 113 -20.63 -2.23 -3.34
CA THR A 113 -19.48 -1.79 -4.12
C THR A 113 -18.58 -2.94 -4.53
N VAL A 114 -18.38 -3.92 -3.65
CA VAL A 114 -17.43 -5.03 -3.85
C VAL A 114 -18.17 -6.24 -4.36
N ASP A 115 -17.92 -6.62 -5.59
CA ASP A 115 -18.69 -7.61 -6.36
C ASP A 115 -18.87 -8.98 -5.67
N HIS A 116 -17.84 -9.46 -4.95
CA HIS A 116 -17.89 -10.76 -4.25
C HIS A 116 -18.38 -10.67 -2.80
N ALA A 117 -18.81 -9.49 -2.35
CA ALA A 117 -19.15 -9.26 -0.94
C ALA A 117 -20.65 -9.48 -0.66
N ASP A 118 -20.97 -10.38 0.26
CA ASP A 118 -22.31 -10.56 0.80
C ASP A 118 -22.44 -9.95 2.21
N TRP A 119 -21.31 -9.69 2.89
CA TRP A 119 -21.25 -9.13 4.24
C TRP A 119 -19.92 -8.40 4.50
N ALA A 120 -19.89 -7.55 5.53
CA ALA A 120 -18.71 -6.82 5.97
C ALA A 120 -18.54 -6.86 7.50
N ILE A 121 -17.27 -6.89 7.95
CA ILE A 121 -16.84 -6.65 9.33
C ILE A 121 -15.87 -5.48 9.31
N LEU A 122 -16.08 -4.51 10.20
CA LEU A 122 -15.23 -3.32 10.28
C LEU A 122 -14.13 -3.50 11.34
N ALA A 123 -12.95 -2.97 11.07
CA ALA A 123 -11.78 -3.00 11.94
C ALA A 123 -11.06 -1.64 11.88
N LYS A 124 -9.83 -1.53 12.40
CA LYS A 124 -9.16 -0.23 12.48
C LYS A 124 -7.98 -0.06 11.53
N ASN A 125 -7.22 -1.11 11.25
CA ASN A 125 -6.06 -1.08 10.36
C ASN A 125 -5.94 -2.36 9.52
N GLY A 126 -5.06 -2.35 8.50
CA GLY A 126 -4.89 -3.50 7.62
C GLY A 126 -4.48 -4.78 8.33
N THR A 127 -3.64 -4.70 9.36
CA THR A 127 -3.23 -5.87 10.16
C THR A 127 -4.40 -6.51 10.90
N ASP A 128 -5.36 -5.69 11.38
CA ASP A 128 -6.57 -6.23 12.01
C ASP A 128 -7.41 -7.02 10.98
N ALA A 129 -7.60 -6.44 9.79
CA ALA A 129 -8.38 -7.07 8.72
C ALA A 129 -7.73 -8.36 8.22
N THR A 130 -6.41 -8.37 7.96
CA THR A 130 -5.71 -9.58 7.50
C THR A 130 -5.70 -10.67 8.57
N THR A 131 -5.52 -10.31 9.85
CA THR A 131 -5.59 -11.27 10.96
C THR A 131 -7.02 -11.83 11.14
N ALA A 132 -8.05 -10.97 11.03
CA ALA A 132 -9.44 -11.39 11.11
C ALA A 132 -9.79 -12.34 9.96
N SER A 133 -9.38 -12.06 8.71
CA SER A 133 -9.66 -12.91 7.56
C SER A 133 -9.02 -14.30 7.69
N VAL A 134 -7.78 -14.37 8.17
CA VAL A 134 -7.11 -15.67 8.47
C VAL A 134 -7.87 -16.42 9.56
N THR A 135 -8.32 -15.73 10.62
CA THR A 135 -9.07 -16.37 11.70
C THR A 135 -10.42 -16.90 11.23
N ILE A 136 -11.13 -16.14 10.40
CA ILE A 136 -12.41 -16.55 9.78
C ILE A 136 -12.20 -17.77 8.88
N ALA A 137 -11.17 -17.76 8.02
CA ALA A 137 -10.86 -18.88 7.13
C ALA A 137 -10.55 -20.16 7.91
N ARG A 138 -9.77 -20.06 8.99
CA ARG A 138 -9.50 -21.19 9.90
C ARG A 138 -10.75 -21.71 10.60
N ALA A 139 -11.63 -20.80 11.06
CA ALA A 139 -12.91 -21.18 11.68
C ALA A 139 -13.85 -21.86 10.69
N ALA A 140 -13.89 -21.37 9.43
CA ALA A 140 -14.75 -21.92 8.38
C ALA A 140 -14.31 -23.32 7.94
N THR A 141 -12.99 -23.55 7.83
CA THR A 141 -12.44 -24.81 7.32
C THR A 141 -12.13 -25.84 8.41
N GLY A 142 -11.99 -25.41 9.67
CA GLY A 142 -11.48 -26.25 10.77
C GLY A 142 -10.00 -26.61 10.60
N ARG A 143 -9.25 -25.87 9.79
CA ARG A 143 -7.85 -26.13 9.40
C ARG A 143 -6.95 -24.98 9.84
N ASP A 144 -5.62 -25.15 9.78
CA ASP A 144 -4.70 -24.20 10.39
C ASP A 144 -3.66 -23.59 9.43
N VAL A 145 -3.29 -24.25 8.34
CA VAL A 145 -2.22 -23.78 7.44
C VAL A 145 -2.73 -22.69 6.50
N VAL A 146 -1.96 -21.59 6.42
CA VAL A 146 -2.19 -20.50 5.46
C VAL A 146 -0.97 -20.38 4.57
N LEU A 147 -1.18 -20.32 3.25
CA LEU A 147 -0.11 -20.06 2.28
C LEU A 147 -0.04 -18.58 1.96
N LEU A 148 1.19 -18.07 1.93
CA LEU A 148 1.51 -16.68 1.57
C LEU A 148 2.52 -16.66 0.42
N ALA A 149 2.44 -15.67 -0.44
CA ALA A 149 3.51 -15.44 -1.42
C ALA A 149 4.75 -14.85 -0.72
N ARG A 150 5.95 -15.36 -1.04
CA ARG A 150 7.21 -14.84 -0.49
C ARG A 150 7.37 -13.35 -0.83
N GLY A 151 7.85 -12.58 0.14
CA GLY A 151 8.05 -11.14 -0.01
C GLY A 151 6.78 -10.29 0.03
N SER A 152 5.58 -10.89 0.09
CA SER A 152 4.34 -10.14 0.26
C SER A 152 4.20 -9.62 1.69
N TYR A 153 3.65 -8.40 1.82
CA TYR A 153 3.41 -7.75 3.11
C TYR A 153 1.92 -7.79 3.45
N HIS A 154 1.58 -8.42 4.56
CA HIS A 154 0.20 -8.57 5.05
C HIS A 154 -0.05 -7.94 6.42
N GLY A 155 0.86 -7.09 6.89
CA GLY A 155 0.75 -6.39 8.17
C GLY A 155 1.91 -6.67 9.12
N ALA A 156 1.73 -6.27 10.38
CA ALA A 156 2.76 -6.29 11.42
C ALA A 156 2.44 -7.26 12.60
N ALA A 157 1.48 -8.17 12.43
CA ALA A 157 1.24 -9.21 13.42
C ALA A 157 2.37 -10.27 13.41
N PRO A 158 2.65 -10.96 14.52
CA PRO A 158 3.74 -11.95 14.60
C PRO A 158 3.72 -12.98 13.47
N TRP A 159 2.54 -13.42 13.02
CA TRP A 159 2.39 -14.41 11.95
C TRP A 159 2.81 -13.91 10.56
N CYS A 160 2.85 -12.58 10.30
CA CYS A 160 3.09 -12.01 8.98
C CYS A 160 4.08 -10.83 8.94
N THR A 161 4.59 -10.34 10.10
CA THR A 161 5.53 -9.22 10.09
C THR A 161 6.81 -9.55 9.30
N PRO A 162 7.35 -8.62 8.48
CA PRO A 162 8.62 -8.84 7.80
C PRO A 162 9.82 -8.87 8.77
N GLU A 163 9.72 -8.17 9.92
CA GLU A 163 10.80 -8.07 10.91
C GLU A 163 10.62 -9.15 12.01
N PRO A 164 11.58 -10.07 12.16
CA PRO A 164 11.43 -11.21 13.05
C PRO A 164 11.72 -10.93 14.53
N ALA A 165 12.16 -9.72 14.88
CA ALA A 165 12.52 -9.38 16.25
C ALA A 165 11.32 -9.55 17.21
N GLY A 166 11.46 -10.45 18.18
CA GLY A 166 10.41 -10.78 19.15
C GLY A 166 9.33 -11.74 18.64
N VAL A 167 9.47 -12.29 17.44
CA VAL A 167 8.56 -13.28 16.84
C VAL A 167 9.02 -14.68 17.23
N LEU A 168 8.11 -15.50 17.72
CA LEU A 168 8.39 -16.91 18.05
C LEU A 168 8.22 -17.79 16.80
N ALA A 169 8.97 -18.89 16.73
CA ALA A 169 8.78 -19.88 15.68
C ALA A 169 7.35 -20.45 15.66
N SER A 170 6.71 -20.57 16.83
CA SER A 170 5.31 -21.00 16.97
C SER A 170 4.31 -20.04 16.31
N ASP A 171 4.60 -18.74 16.24
CA ASP A 171 3.72 -17.75 15.63
C ASP A 171 3.56 -17.99 14.12
N ARG A 172 4.54 -18.63 13.50
CA ARG A 172 4.59 -18.94 12.06
C ARG A 172 4.49 -20.44 11.75
N ALA A 173 4.28 -21.29 12.74
CA ALA A 173 4.24 -22.75 12.55
C ALA A 173 3.16 -23.25 11.58
N SER A 174 2.11 -22.47 11.39
CA SER A 174 1.01 -22.74 10.46
C SER A 174 1.01 -21.78 9.25
N ILE A 175 2.17 -21.21 8.89
CA ILE A 175 2.36 -20.41 7.69
C ILE A 175 3.36 -21.14 6.79
N ASP A 176 3.00 -21.36 5.53
CA ASP A 176 3.92 -21.87 4.50
C ASP A 176 3.90 -20.91 3.30
N TYR A 177 4.88 -21.05 2.41
CA TYR A 177 5.15 -20.06 1.39
C TYR A 177 5.25 -20.68 -0.01
N PHE A 178 4.84 -19.91 -1.01
CA PHE A 178 5.06 -20.15 -2.43
C PHE A 178 5.67 -18.90 -3.09
N ASP A 179 6.20 -19.03 -4.30
CA ASP A 179 6.73 -17.90 -5.06
C ASP A 179 5.63 -17.29 -5.94
N TYR A 180 5.55 -15.97 -5.99
CA TYR A 180 4.51 -15.26 -6.72
C TYR A 180 4.62 -15.55 -8.22
N ASN A 181 3.49 -15.80 -8.88
CA ASN A 181 3.39 -16.24 -10.29
C ASN A 181 4.07 -17.58 -10.62
N ASP A 182 4.45 -18.38 -9.63
CA ASP A 182 5.04 -19.71 -9.85
C ASP A 182 4.02 -20.82 -9.51
N ALA A 183 3.45 -21.40 -10.56
CA ALA A 183 2.47 -22.48 -10.46
C ALA A 183 3.03 -23.75 -9.78
N ALA A 184 4.31 -24.06 -9.98
CA ALA A 184 4.94 -25.25 -9.42
C ALA A 184 5.12 -25.12 -7.91
N THR A 185 5.63 -23.98 -7.44
CA THR A 185 5.83 -23.73 -6.01
C THR A 185 4.50 -23.61 -5.27
N LEU A 186 3.46 -22.99 -5.86
CA LEU A 186 2.11 -22.95 -5.30
C LEU A 186 1.52 -24.34 -5.15
N THR A 187 1.60 -25.18 -6.20
CA THR A 187 1.09 -26.54 -6.16
C THR A 187 1.80 -27.37 -5.10
N ALA A 188 3.13 -27.32 -5.07
CA ALA A 188 3.93 -28.03 -4.08
C ALA A 188 3.63 -27.56 -2.64
N ALA A 189 3.39 -26.26 -2.41
CA ALA A 189 3.00 -25.75 -1.10
C ALA A 189 1.61 -26.25 -0.68
N ALA A 190 0.65 -26.28 -1.61
CA ALA A 190 -0.68 -26.81 -1.35
C ALA A 190 -0.65 -28.31 -1.05
N GLU A 191 0.18 -29.09 -1.77
CA GLU A 191 0.39 -30.52 -1.50
C GLU A 191 1.02 -30.76 -0.12
N ARG A 192 2.02 -29.96 0.28
CA ARG A 192 2.61 -30.05 1.63
C ARG A 192 1.60 -29.72 2.73
N ALA A 193 0.74 -28.73 2.50
CA ALA A 193 -0.31 -28.40 3.45
C ALA A 193 -1.38 -29.50 3.55
N GLY A 194 -1.72 -30.12 2.42
CA GLY A 194 -2.70 -31.20 2.33
C GLY A 194 -4.04 -30.82 2.98
N ASP A 195 -4.58 -31.73 3.78
CA ASP A 195 -5.86 -31.53 4.49
C ASP A 195 -5.82 -30.42 5.55
N ARG A 196 -4.64 -29.87 5.84
CA ARG A 196 -4.49 -28.74 6.78
C ARG A 196 -4.62 -27.38 6.13
N LEU A 197 -4.73 -27.28 4.79
CA LEU A 197 -4.83 -26.00 4.09
C LEU A 197 -6.13 -25.28 4.43
N ALA A 198 -6.05 -24.19 5.20
CA ALA A 198 -7.17 -23.34 5.56
C ALA A 198 -7.42 -22.22 4.53
N ALA A 199 -6.35 -21.60 4.04
CA ALA A 199 -6.45 -20.48 3.12
C ALA A 199 -5.18 -20.27 2.29
N ILE A 200 -5.36 -19.60 1.14
CA ILE A 200 -4.29 -18.92 0.41
C ILE A 200 -4.58 -17.42 0.50
N MET A 201 -3.64 -16.64 1.03
CA MET A 201 -3.72 -15.17 1.02
C MET A 201 -2.74 -14.62 -0.01
N ILE A 202 -3.21 -13.74 -0.88
CA ILE A 202 -2.43 -13.17 -1.97
C ILE A 202 -2.75 -11.68 -2.14
N THR A 203 -1.76 -10.89 -2.57
CA THR A 203 -1.92 -9.49 -2.99
C THR A 203 -2.17 -9.41 -4.50
N PRO A 204 -2.88 -8.37 -5.01
CA PRO A 204 -3.11 -8.19 -6.44
C PRO A 204 -1.84 -8.01 -7.29
N PHE A 205 -0.79 -7.46 -6.71
CA PHE A 205 0.57 -7.47 -7.25
C PHE A 205 1.60 -7.58 -6.13
N LYS A 206 2.75 -8.15 -6.44
CA LYS A 206 3.88 -8.24 -5.51
C LYS A 206 4.73 -6.97 -5.61
N HIS A 207 5.10 -6.41 -4.48
CA HIS A 207 6.09 -5.35 -4.35
C HIS A 207 7.14 -5.78 -3.33
N VAL A 208 8.38 -5.84 -3.76
CA VAL A 208 9.57 -6.08 -2.92
C VAL A 208 10.56 -4.96 -3.16
N GLU A 209 11.22 -4.50 -2.10
CA GLU A 209 12.21 -3.42 -2.18
C GLU A 209 13.30 -3.75 -3.22
N GLY A 210 13.55 -2.82 -4.15
CA GLY A 210 14.59 -2.93 -5.17
C GLY A 210 14.29 -3.89 -6.32
N LEU A 211 13.17 -4.62 -6.30
CA LEU A 211 12.75 -5.50 -7.39
C LEU A 211 11.62 -4.87 -8.20
N ASP A 212 11.49 -5.31 -9.44
CA ASP A 212 10.39 -4.88 -10.29
C ASP A 212 9.04 -5.29 -9.66
N ASN A 213 8.07 -4.39 -9.68
CA ASN A 213 6.71 -4.73 -9.28
C ASN A 213 6.15 -5.81 -10.20
N GLU A 214 5.63 -6.87 -9.63
CA GLU A 214 5.17 -8.04 -10.35
C GLU A 214 3.63 -8.14 -10.27
N PRO A 215 2.89 -7.81 -11.35
CA PRO A 215 1.44 -8.01 -11.39
C PRO A 215 1.12 -9.50 -11.39
N VAL A 216 -0.06 -9.85 -10.88
CA VAL A 216 -0.54 -11.24 -11.02
C VAL A 216 -0.66 -11.59 -12.49
N SER A 217 -0.09 -12.73 -12.91
CA SER A 217 -0.22 -13.16 -14.29
C SER A 217 -1.64 -13.64 -14.60
N PRO A 218 -2.11 -13.51 -15.86
CA PRO A 218 -3.46 -13.90 -16.25
C PRO A 218 -3.79 -15.36 -15.96
N ASP A 219 -2.79 -16.25 -15.99
CA ASP A 219 -2.97 -17.68 -15.73
C ASP A 219 -2.84 -18.03 -14.24
N PHE A 220 -2.15 -17.19 -13.45
CA PHE A 220 -1.87 -17.50 -12.05
C PHE A 220 -3.07 -17.23 -11.13
N ALA A 221 -3.80 -16.14 -11.31
CA ALA A 221 -4.98 -15.85 -10.50
C ALA A 221 -6.07 -16.94 -10.61
N PRO A 222 -6.46 -17.43 -11.82
CA PRO A 222 -7.34 -18.60 -11.96
C PRO A 222 -6.79 -19.87 -11.31
N LEU A 223 -5.48 -20.09 -11.38
CA LEU A 223 -4.84 -21.24 -10.73
C LEU A 223 -4.97 -21.17 -9.21
N VAL A 224 -4.71 -20.01 -8.60
CA VAL A 224 -4.88 -19.82 -7.15
C VAL A 224 -6.31 -20.15 -6.72
N ARG A 225 -7.33 -19.63 -7.45
CA ARG A 225 -8.73 -19.95 -7.18
C ARG A 225 -8.99 -21.46 -7.30
N ALA A 226 -8.54 -22.09 -8.38
CA ALA A 226 -8.72 -23.53 -8.60
C ALA A 226 -8.02 -24.40 -7.54
N VAL A 227 -6.87 -23.97 -7.02
CA VAL A 227 -6.20 -24.67 -5.90
C VAL A 227 -7.04 -24.57 -4.63
N CYS A 228 -7.57 -23.39 -4.30
CA CYS A 228 -8.47 -23.21 -3.15
C CYS A 228 -9.72 -24.10 -3.29
N ASP A 229 -10.37 -24.09 -4.44
CA ASP A 229 -11.58 -24.87 -4.69
C ASP A 229 -11.35 -26.38 -4.51
N ARG A 230 -10.26 -26.92 -5.10
CA ARG A 230 -9.92 -28.34 -4.97
C ARG A 230 -9.60 -28.74 -3.53
N ALA A 231 -8.94 -27.86 -2.79
CA ALA A 231 -8.59 -28.11 -1.41
C ALA A 231 -9.74 -27.85 -0.44
N GLY A 232 -10.81 -27.17 -0.86
CA GLY A 232 -11.84 -26.65 0.03
C GLY A 232 -11.25 -25.63 1.03
N ALA A 233 -10.31 -24.82 0.58
CA ALA A 233 -9.65 -23.76 1.33
C ALA A 233 -10.20 -22.39 0.90
N ALA A 234 -10.10 -21.38 1.77
CA ALA A 234 -10.51 -20.04 1.43
C ALA A 234 -9.46 -19.30 0.59
N LEU A 235 -9.89 -18.55 -0.43
CA LEU A 235 -9.08 -17.56 -1.11
C LEU A 235 -9.27 -16.21 -0.43
N ILE A 236 -8.17 -15.63 0.07
CA ILE A 236 -8.15 -14.30 0.70
C ILE A 236 -7.37 -13.35 -0.21
N LEU A 237 -8.04 -12.32 -0.74
CA LEU A 237 -7.40 -11.24 -1.48
C LEU A 237 -7.05 -10.11 -0.53
N ASP A 238 -5.77 -9.81 -0.38
CA ASP A 238 -5.33 -8.67 0.41
C ASP A 238 -5.34 -7.39 -0.44
N ASP A 239 -6.45 -6.69 -0.40
CA ASP A 239 -6.70 -5.42 -1.10
C ASP A 239 -6.36 -4.18 -0.25
N VAL A 240 -5.70 -4.33 0.89
CA VAL A 240 -5.33 -3.21 1.77
C VAL A 240 -4.55 -2.12 1.04
N ARG A 241 -3.67 -2.47 0.10
CA ARG A 241 -2.91 -1.50 -0.71
C ARG A 241 -3.63 -1.12 -1.99
N CYS A 242 -4.29 -2.08 -2.63
CA CYS A 242 -4.73 -2.04 -4.02
C CYS A 242 -6.19 -1.67 -4.18
N GLY A 243 -7.03 -2.01 -3.22
CA GLY A 243 -8.46 -1.75 -3.25
C GLY A 243 -8.78 -0.26 -3.43
N LEU A 244 -9.76 0.04 -4.27
CA LEU A 244 -10.13 1.36 -4.76
C LEU A 244 -9.09 2.03 -5.66
N ARG A 245 -7.86 1.48 -5.80
CA ARG A 245 -6.81 2.01 -6.66
C ARG A 245 -6.68 1.28 -8.00
N LEU A 246 -6.82 -0.04 -8.00
CA LEU A 246 -6.79 -0.83 -9.23
C LEU A 246 -8.18 -0.95 -9.84
N ASN A 247 -9.19 -1.10 -8.99
CA ASN A 247 -10.59 -1.14 -9.36
C ASN A 247 -11.45 -0.80 -8.14
N VAL A 248 -12.59 -0.15 -8.35
CA VAL A 248 -13.48 0.29 -7.26
C VAL A 248 -14.21 -0.91 -6.63
N GLY A 249 -14.59 -1.91 -7.42
CA GLY A 249 -15.31 -3.10 -6.97
C GLY A 249 -14.43 -4.23 -6.42
N GLY A 250 -13.10 -4.05 -6.45
CA GLY A 250 -12.11 -5.05 -6.02
C GLY A 250 -11.05 -5.29 -7.09
N SER A 251 -9.81 -5.47 -6.66
CA SER A 251 -8.67 -5.51 -7.60
C SER A 251 -8.74 -6.67 -8.60
N TRP A 252 -9.40 -7.79 -8.26
CA TRP A 252 -9.56 -8.95 -9.15
C TRP A 252 -10.90 -9.02 -9.87
N GLU A 253 -11.81 -8.04 -9.67
CA GLU A 253 -13.06 -7.95 -10.43
C GLU A 253 -12.83 -7.97 -11.95
N PRO A 254 -11.86 -7.20 -12.52
CA PRO A 254 -11.61 -7.23 -13.96
C PRO A 254 -11.10 -8.58 -14.48
N LEU A 255 -10.62 -9.46 -13.61
CA LEU A 255 -10.21 -10.83 -13.95
C LEU A 255 -11.38 -11.82 -13.90
N GLY A 256 -12.55 -11.41 -13.41
CA GLY A 256 -13.69 -12.29 -13.18
C GLY A 256 -13.44 -13.37 -12.11
N ILE A 257 -12.55 -13.10 -11.16
CA ILE A 257 -12.18 -14.05 -10.11
C ILE A 257 -12.63 -13.51 -8.75
N HIS A 258 -13.47 -14.27 -8.09
CA HIS A 258 -14.07 -13.90 -6.82
C HIS A 258 -13.32 -14.58 -5.66
N PRO A 259 -12.65 -13.81 -4.77
CA PRO A 259 -12.14 -14.34 -3.52
C PRO A 259 -13.28 -14.66 -2.55
N ASP A 260 -13.04 -15.56 -1.60
CA ASP A 260 -13.98 -15.86 -0.52
C ASP A 260 -14.00 -14.76 0.55
N LEU A 261 -12.84 -14.12 0.73
CA LEU A 261 -12.63 -12.97 1.62
C LEU A 261 -11.74 -11.94 0.94
N SER A 262 -11.97 -10.66 1.18
CA SER A 262 -10.98 -9.63 0.90
C SER A 262 -10.82 -8.64 2.05
N THR A 263 -9.61 -8.04 2.15
CA THR A 263 -9.25 -7.13 3.23
C THR A 263 -9.01 -5.72 2.69
N TRP A 264 -9.57 -4.73 3.37
CA TRP A 264 -9.58 -3.34 2.95
C TRP A 264 -9.08 -2.42 4.06
N SER A 265 -8.30 -1.39 3.71
CA SER A 265 -7.87 -0.34 4.64
C SER A 265 -7.33 0.85 3.83
N LYS A 266 -6.35 1.58 4.36
CA LYS A 266 -5.65 2.68 3.67
C LYS A 266 -6.59 3.62 2.91
N ALA A 267 -6.78 3.38 1.61
CA ALA A 267 -7.54 4.25 0.72
C ALA A 267 -9.04 4.36 1.06
N ILE A 268 -9.59 3.38 1.78
CA ILE A 268 -11.03 3.27 2.04
C ILE A 268 -11.67 4.52 2.68
N ALA A 269 -10.91 5.28 3.48
CA ALA A 269 -11.40 6.46 4.18
C ALA A 269 -10.51 7.71 4.01
N ASN A 270 -9.72 7.75 2.95
CA ASN A 270 -8.86 8.89 2.58
C ASN A 270 -8.10 9.49 3.78
N GLY A 271 -7.44 8.61 4.57
CA GLY A 271 -6.58 8.99 5.71
C GLY A 271 -7.21 8.84 7.09
N HIS A 272 -8.51 8.60 7.21
CA HIS A 272 -9.11 8.21 8.47
C HIS A 272 -8.86 6.74 8.77
N PRO A 273 -8.52 6.36 10.04
CA PRO A 273 -8.12 5.00 10.38
C PRO A 273 -9.32 4.06 10.45
N ILE A 274 -9.49 3.24 9.43
CA ILE A 274 -10.49 2.17 9.35
C ILE A 274 -10.01 1.05 8.43
N ALA A 275 -10.52 -0.14 8.67
CA ALA A 275 -10.35 -1.31 7.82
C ALA A 275 -11.65 -2.11 7.75
N ALA A 276 -11.75 -2.99 6.76
CA ALA A 276 -12.85 -3.92 6.62
C ALA A 276 -12.35 -5.30 6.15
N VAL A 277 -13.06 -6.33 6.56
CA VAL A 277 -13.09 -7.64 5.89
C VAL A 277 -14.45 -7.75 5.24
N VAL A 278 -14.50 -8.00 3.95
CA VAL A 278 -15.72 -8.39 3.26
C VAL A 278 -15.63 -9.83 2.81
N GLY A 279 -16.75 -10.51 2.74
CA GLY A 279 -16.73 -11.94 2.44
C GLY A 279 -18.00 -12.46 1.78
N ALA A 280 -17.85 -13.64 1.15
CA ALA A 280 -18.92 -14.35 0.51
C ALA A 280 -19.82 -15.09 1.53
N GLU A 281 -21.07 -15.32 1.16
CA GLU A 281 -22.11 -15.91 2.03
C GLU A 281 -21.70 -17.22 2.72
N PRO A 282 -20.95 -18.16 2.08
CA PRO A 282 -20.57 -19.42 2.74
C PRO A 282 -19.74 -19.24 4.02
N LEU A 283 -19.02 -18.12 4.17
CA LEU A 283 -18.18 -17.85 5.33
C LEU A 283 -18.86 -17.03 6.43
N ARG A 284 -20.09 -16.50 6.19
CA ARG A 284 -20.83 -15.67 7.17
C ARG A 284 -21.02 -16.36 8.51
N GLY A 285 -21.36 -17.65 8.49
CA GLY A 285 -21.55 -18.45 9.72
C GLY A 285 -20.30 -18.52 10.58
N ALA A 286 -19.14 -18.76 9.97
CA ALA A 286 -17.85 -18.78 10.66
C ALA A 286 -17.45 -17.37 11.14
N ALA A 287 -17.65 -16.36 10.31
CA ALA A 287 -17.35 -14.97 10.64
C ALA A 287 -18.12 -14.50 11.90
N SER A 288 -19.37 -14.94 12.06
CA SER A 288 -20.19 -14.59 13.22
C SER A 288 -19.77 -15.29 14.53
N GLN A 289 -18.96 -16.35 14.45
CA GLN A 289 -18.49 -17.11 15.61
C GLN A 289 -17.13 -16.61 16.12
N VAL A 290 -16.37 -15.91 15.28
CA VAL A 290 -15.05 -15.41 15.65
C VAL A 290 -15.19 -14.18 16.55
N PHE A 291 -14.53 -14.19 17.71
CA PHE A 291 -14.53 -13.03 18.60
C PHE A 291 -13.56 -11.98 18.11
N LEU A 292 -14.08 -11.00 17.38
CA LEU A 292 -13.35 -9.86 16.84
C LEU A 292 -13.79 -8.60 17.56
N THR A 293 -12.86 -7.87 18.18
CA THR A 293 -13.18 -6.68 18.97
C THR A 293 -12.01 -5.71 19.05
N GLY A 294 -12.33 -4.44 19.26
CA GLY A 294 -11.42 -3.35 19.56
C GLY A 294 -12.23 -2.12 19.95
N SER A 295 -11.85 -1.42 21.02
CA SER A 295 -12.59 -0.28 21.55
C SER A 295 -12.93 0.79 20.50
N PHE A 296 -12.09 0.95 19.49
CA PHE A 296 -12.25 1.96 18.44
C PHE A 296 -12.81 1.41 17.12
N TRP A 297 -13.09 0.11 17.03
CA TRP A 297 -13.56 -0.50 15.78
C TRP A 297 -14.94 0.00 15.35
N THR A 298 -15.74 0.49 16.32
CA THR A 298 -17.05 1.10 16.08
C THR A 298 -17.02 2.63 16.05
N ALA A 299 -15.82 3.26 15.99
CA ALA A 299 -15.72 4.71 15.88
C ALA A 299 -16.39 5.23 14.60
N ALA A 300 -17.31 6.19 14.76
CA ALA A 300 -18.22 6.61 13.70
C ALA A 300 -17.60 7.62 12.71
N ILE A 301 -16.65 8.44 13.16
CA ILE A 301 -15.99 9.44 12.30
C ILE A 301 -15.27 8.77 11.11
N PRO A 302 -14.42 7.74 11.29
CA PRO A 302 -13.79 7.04 10.18
C PRO A 302 -14.81 6.35 9.25
N MET A 303 -15.93 5.87 9.78
CA MET A 303 -16.99 5.27 8.97
C MET A 303 -17.66 6.31 8.06
N ALA A 304 -17.97 7.49 8.59
CA ALA A 304 -18.52 8.60 7.80
C ALA A 304 -17.53 9.09 6.72
N ALA A 305 -16.24 9.11 7.04
CA ALA A 305 -15.18 9.41 6.08
C ALA A 305 -15.08 8.35 4.98
N ALA A 306 -15.19 7.06 5.33
CA ALA A 306 -15.17 5.95 4.37
C ALA A 306 -16.37 6.01 3.42
N ILE A 307 -17.58 6.22 3.94
CA ILE A 307 -18.77 6.40 3.12
C ILE A 307 -18.56 7.55 2.12
N ALA A 308 -18.12 8.73 2.59
CA ALA A 308 -17.88 9.87 1.71
C ALA A 308 -16.79 9.60 0.66
N THR A 309 -15.75 8.82 1.01
CA THR A 309 -14.68 8.45 0.08
C THR A 309 -15.21 7.54 -1.03
N ILE A 310 -15.89 6.44 -0.68
CA ILE A 310 -16.43 5.48 -1.64
C ILE A 310 -17.48 6.13 -2.53
N GLU A 311 -18.41 6.90 -1.94
CA GLU A 311 -19.42 7.65 -2.71
C GLU A 311 -18.78 8.65 -3.69
N THR A 312 -17.69 9.34 -3.28
CA THR A 312 -16.98 10.26 -4.17
C THR A 312 -16.41 9.52 -5.37
N LEU A 313 -15.79 8.36 -5.19
CA LEU A 313 -15.26 7.55 -6.29
C LEU A 313 -16.36 7.04 -7.23
N ARG A 314 -17.52 6.67 -6.69
CA ARG A 314 -18.65 6.14 -7.46
C ARG A 314 -19.46 7.19 -8.21
N THR A 315 -19.46 8.44 -7.73
CA THR A 315 -20.36 9.49 -8.23
C THR A 315 -19.65 10.67 -8.92
N THR A 316 -18.32 10.65 -8.99
CA THR A 316 -17.52 11.68 -9.65
C THR A 316 -16.44 11.06 -10.54
N SER A 317 -15.66 11.90 -11.23
CA SER A 317 -14.50 11.50 -12.03
C SER A 317 -13.27 11.12 -11.21
N ALA A 318 -13.31 11.19 -9.87
CA ALA A 318 -12.10 11.11 -9.03
C ALA A 318 -11.26 9.83 -9.26
N TYR A 319 -11.89 8.67 -9.53
CA TYR A 319 -11.16 7.47 -9.90
C TYR A 319 -10.44 7.65 -11.24
N GLN A 320 -11.14 8.18 -12.23
CA GLN A 320 -10.59 8.42 -13.56
C GLN A 320 -9.48 9.49 -13.53
N ASP A 321 -9.68 10.57 -12.76
CA ASP A 321 -8.67 11.63 -12.58
C ASP A 321 -7.36 11.04 -12.01
N MET A 322 -7.45 10.14 -11.04
CA MET A 322 -6.28 9.44 -10.49
C MET A 322 -5.58 8.55 -11.53
N VAL A 323 -6.33 7.83 -12.35
CA VAL A 323 -5.79 6.96 -13.41
C VAL A 323 -5.11 7.80 -14.49
N GLU A 324 -5.74 8.89 -14.93
CA GLU A 324 -5.20 9.82 -15.94
C GLU A 324 -3.91 10.50 -15.44
N ALA A 325 -3.88 10.96 -14.19
CA ALA A 325 -2.65 11.48 -13.57
C ALA A 325 -1.52 10.43 -13.57
N GLY A 326 -1.87 9.17 -13.25
CA GLY A 326 -0.94 8.06 -13.28
C GLY A 326 -0.42 7.72 -14.67
N ASP A 327 -1.30 7.70 -15.68
CA ASP A 327 -0.90 7.46 -17.07
C ASP A 327 -0.01 8.57 -17.61
N ARG A 328 -0.34 9.83 -17.33
CA ARG A 328 0.49 10.97 -17.70
C ARG A 328 1.87 10.90 -17.05
N PHE A 329 1.93 10.61 -15.76
CA PHE A 329 3.21 10.43 -15.05
C PHE A 329 4.01 9.26 -15.65
N ARG A 330 3.38 8.11 -15.90
CA ARG A 330 4.02 6.94 -16.53
C ARG A 330 4.62 7.27 -17.89
N LEU A 331 3.85 7.92 -18.77
CA LEU A 331 4.33 8.28 -20.11
C LEU A 331 5.53 9.24 -20.03
N GLY A 332 5.45 10.25 -19.17
CA GLY A 332 6.52 11.23 -19.01
C GLY A 332 7.80 10.62 -18.43
N ILE A 333 7.70 9.86 -17.33
CA ILE A 333 8.88 9.26 -16.69
C ILE A 333 9.50 8.15 -17.54
N THR A 334 8.69 7.37 -18.29
CA THR A 334 9.22 6.35 -19.21
C THR A 334 10.03 7.00 -20.32
N ALA A 335 9.54 8.10 -20.92
CA ALA A 335 10.29 8.83 -21.92
C ALA A 335 11.62 9.39 -21.36
N GLN A 336 11.62 9.90 -20.13
CA GLN A 336 12.85 10.35 -19.45
C GLN A 336 13.83 9.18 -19.19
N ILE A 337 13.33 8.03 -18.78
CA ILE A 337 14.13 6.81 -18.56
C ILE A 337 14.80 6.40 -19.87
N ASP A 338 14.03 6.31 -20.96
CA ASP A 338 14.54 5.92 -22.27
C ASP A 338 15.61 6.90 -22.80
N GLU A 339 15.39 8.21 -22.59
CA GLU A 339 16.32 9.24 -23.06
C GLU A 339 17.60 9.32 -22.23
N LEU A 340 17.51 9.15 -20.89
CA LEU A 340 18.59 9.51 -19.98
C LEU A 340 19.37 8.32 -19.43
N THR A 341 18.80 7.10 -19.45
CA THR A 341 19.42 5.96 -18.72
C THR A 341 19.82 4.77 -19.60
N ASP A 342 19.63 4.89 -20.91
CA ASP A 342 19.92 3.79 -21.87
C ASP A 342 19.30 2.44 -21.44
N GLY A 343 18.05 2.48 -20.94
CA GLY A 343 17.31 1.31 -20.48
C GLY A 343 17.77 0.72 -19.14
N ARG A 344 18.65 1.40 -18.40
CA ARG A 344 19.19 0.95 -17.11
C ARG A 344 18.30 1.30 -15.92
N ALA A 345 17.25 2.05 -16.13
CA ALA A 345 16.15 2.22 -15.19
C ALA A 345 14.87 1.66 -15.81
N ARG A 346 13.92 1.26 -14.99
CA ARG A 346 12.63 0.71 -15.46
C ARG A 346 11.49 1.25 -14.62
N TYR A 347 10.42 1.65 -15.32
CA TYR A 347 9.14 1.89 -14.69
C TYR A 347 8.40 0.57 -14.54
N THR A 348 7.87 0.28 -13.34
CA THR A 348 7.14 -0.94 -13.04
C THR A 348 5.90 -0.65 -12.21
N GLY A 349 4.94 -1.57 -12.23
CA GLY A 349 3.70 -1.48 -11.45
C GLY A 349 2.55 -0.74 -12.14
N PRO A 350 1.39 -0.73 -11.49
CA PRO A 350 0.19 -0.05 -11.99
C PRO A 350 0.38 1.47 -12.05
N VAL A 351 -0.32 2.14 -12.97
CA VAL A 351 -0.21 3.61 -13.14
C VAL A 351 -0.53 4.39 -11.87
N THR A 352 -1.42 3.88 -11.03
CA THR A 352 -1.78 4.48 -9.75
C THR A 352 -0.81 4.14 -8.61
N MET A 353 0.09 3.17 -8.83
CA MET A 353 1.08 2.70 -7.85
C MET A 353 2.43 2.38 -8.53
N PRO A 354 3.09 3.39 -9.13
CA PRO A 354 4.34 3.22 -9.84
C PRO A 354 5.51 2.91 -8.92
N TYR A 355 6.53 2.29 -9.51
CA TYR A 355 7.85 2.14 -8.92
C TYR A 355 8.92 2.20 -10.01
N VAL A 356 10.08 2.75 -9.69
CA VAL A 356 11.24 2.75 -10.59
C VAL A 356 12.36 1.96 -9.97
N THR A 357 12.90 1.03 -10.73
CA THR A 357 14.07 0.21 -10.36
C THR A 357 15.25 0.55 -11.23
N PHE A 358 16.45 0.29 -10.73
CA PHE A 358 17.72 0.63 -11.38
C PHE A 358 18.60 -0.61 -11.48
N ASP A 359 19.24 -0.80 -12.62
CA ASP A 359 20.18 -1.91 -12.81
C ASP A 359 21.40 -1.79 -11.89
N GLY A 360 21.78 -2.91 -11.27
CA GLY A 360 22.95 -2.98 -10.41
C GLY A 360 22.85 -2.13 -9.14
N ASP A 361 21.65 -1.77 -8.70
CA ASP A 361 21.41 -0.97 -7.49
C ASP A 361 21.66 -1.77 -6.20
N VAL A 362 22.91 -2.04 -5.91
CA VAL A 362 23.33 -2.75 -4.69
C VAL A 362 23.05 -1.86 -3.46
N GLU A 363 22.39 -2.43 -2.45
CA GLU A 363 22.04 -1.75 -1.19
C GLU A 363 21.18 -0.48 -1.38
N HIS A 364 20.48 -0.35 -2.52
CA HIS A 364 19.60 0.79 -2.85
C HIS A 364 20.33 2.14 -2.92
N ALA A 365 21.62 2.14 -3.29
CA ALA A 365 22.44 3.35 -3.35
C ALA A 365 21.97 4.32 -4.47
N ILE A 366 21.63 3.76 -5.65
CA ILE A 366 21.16 4.53 -6.81
C ILE A 366 19.76 5.08 -6.51
N ALA A 367 18.82 4.22 -6.05
CA ALA A 367 17.46 4.61 -5.67
C ALA A 367 17.46 5.68 -4.56
N THR A 368 18.36 5.55 -3.58
CA THR A 368 18.53 6.54 -2.50
C THR A 368 19.01 7.88 -3.06
N THR A 369 19.97 7.86 -3.97
CA THR A 369 20.48 9.09 -4.60
C THR A 369 19.42 9.76 -5.46
N PHE A 370 18.68 8.97 -6.27
CA PHE A 370 17.55 9.43 -7.05
C PHE A 370 16.50 10.12 -6.15
N ALA A 371 16.06 9.45 -5.08
CA ALA A 371 15.07 9.99 -4.16
C ALA A 371 15.55 11.28 -3.47
N ARG A 372 16.84 11.38 -3.12
CA ARG A 372 17.41 12.58 -2.52
C ARG A 372 17.42 13.76 -3.50
N ILE A 373 17.70 13.53 -4.79
CA ILE A 373 17.63 14.59 -5.80
C ILE A 373 16.17 15.01 -6.00
N CYS A 374 15.25 14.07 -6.18
CA CYS A 374 13.81 14.35 -6.26
C CYS A 374 13.34 15.22 -5.09
N LEU A 375 13.75 14.89 -3.87
CA LEU A 375 13.38 15.65 -2.67
C LEU A 375 13.89 17.10 -2.70
N ARG A 376 15.12 17.35 -3.20
CA ARG A 376 15.68 18.71 -3.37
C ARG A 376 14.91 19.52 -4.41
N GLU A 377 14.38 18.84 -5.43
CA GLU A 377 13.55 19.43 -6.47
C GLU A 377 12.06 19.55 -6.08
N GLY A 378 11.72 19.26 -4.82
CA GLY A 378 10.36 19.42 -4.30
C GLY A 378 9.42 18.25 -4.59
N LEU A 379 9.95 17.05 -4.82
CA LEU A 379 9.18 15.81 -4.99
C LEU A 379 9.48 14.84 -3.83
N TYR A 380 8.44 14.49 -3.07
CA TYR A 380 8.53 13.55 -1.96
C TYR A 380 8.17 12.13 -2.43
N LEU A 381 9.14 11.23 -2.40
CA LEU A 381 8.98 9.82 -2.71
C LEU A 381 9.94 8.97 -1.85
N HIS A 382 9.68 7.67 -1.76
CA HIS A 382 10.53 6.74 -1.00
C HIS A 382 11.40 5.90 -1.96
N PRO A 383 12.71 5.72 -1.68
CA PRO A 383 13.61 5.00 -2.58
C PRO A 383 13.31 3.49 -2.70
N ARG A 384 12.69 2.90 -1.67
CA ARG A 384 12.51 1.45 -1.54
C ARG A 384 11.06 1.00 -1.49
N HIS A 385 10.10 1.89 -1.73
CA HIS A 385 8.68 1.56 -1.71
C HIS A 385 8.01 2.12 -2.95
N ASN A 386 7.01 1.41 -3.49
CA ASN A 386 6.21 1.94 -4.58
C ASN A 386 5.55 3.26 -4.19
N TRP A 387 5.38 4.11 -5.16
CA TRP A 387 4.72 5.41 -5.00
C TRP A 387 3.23 5.30 -5.24
N PHE A 388 2.52 6.42 -5.11
CA PHE A 388 1.07 6.46 -5.27
C PHE A 388 0.65 7.75 -5.95
N LEU A 389 -0.31 7.66 -6.87
CA LEU A 389 -1.05 8.81 -7.38
C LEU A 389 -2.38 8.94 -6.62
N SER A 390 -2.95 10.13 -6.63
CA SER A 390 -4.27 10.43 -6.07
C SER A 390 -5.06 11.30 -7.04
N ALA A 391 -6.35 11.40 -6.85
CA ALA A 391 -7.21 12.28 -7.65
C ALA A 391 -6.88 13.78 -7.53
N ALA A 392 -6.01 14.15 -6.58
CA ALA A 392 -5.55 15.53 -6.40
C ALA A 392 -4.24 15.84 -7.13
N HIS A 393 -3.62 14.86 -7.82
CA HIS A 393 -2.46 15.11 -8.68
C HIS A 393 -2.93 15.67 -10.00
N ASP A 394 -3.16 16.97 -10.02
CA ASP A 394 -3.49 17.71 -11.24
C ASP A 394 -2.29 17.83 -12.18
N ASP A 395 -2.53 18.45 -13.34
CA ASP A 395 -1.49 18.64 -14.36
C ASP A 395 -0.26 19.37 -13.84
N ASP A 396 -0.41 20.40 -12.98
CA ASP A 396 0.72 21.12 -12.39
C ASP A 396 1.53 20.23 -11.44
N ALA A 397 0.86 19.41 -10.63
CA ALA A 397 1.53 18.48 -9.72
C ALA A 397 2.31 17.40 -10.49
N VAL A 398 1.71 16.84 -11.56
CA VAL A 398 2.37 15.84 -12.40
C VAL A 398 3.57 16.46 -13.15
N ASP A 399 3.43 17.68 -13.70
CA ASP A 399 4.53 18.38 -14.39
C ASP A 399 5.70 18.66 -13.45
N ARG A 400 5.43 19.12 -12.23
CA ARG A 400 6.46 19.30 -11.19
C ARG A 400 7.14 17.99 -10.82
N ALA A 401 6.38 16.91 -10.68
CA ALA A 401 6.96 15.60 -10.42
C ALA A 401 7.88 15.14 -11.55
N LEU A 402 7.45 15.31 -12.81
CA LEU A 402 8.25 14.97 -13.98
C LEU A 402 9.50 15.86 -14.12
N ALA A 403 9.40 17.15 -13.81
CA ALA A 403 10.58 18.02 -13.80
C ALA A 403 11.62 17.55 -12.76
N ALA A 404 11.18 17.17 -11.57
CA ALA A 404 12.06 16.67 -10.52
C ALA A 404 12.69 15.31 -10.88
N THR A 405 11.90 14.37 -11.47
CA THR A 405 12.44 13.07 -11.90
C THR A 405 13.44 13.20 -13.04
N SER A 406 13.26 14.14 -13.97
CA SER A 406 14.22 14.39 -15.05
C SER A 406 15.59 14.83 -14.50
N VAL A 407 15.62 15.77 -13.55
CA VAL A 407 16.86 16.19 -12.88
C VAL A 407 17.49 15.02 -12.12
N ALA A 408 16.68 14.22 -11.45
CA ALA A 408 17.15 13.09 -10.66
C ALA A 408 17.73 11.96 -11.53
N LEU A 409 17.06 11.60 -12.63
CA LEU A 409 17.56 10.62 -13.60
C LEU A 409 18.89 11.06 -14.21
N ALA A 410 18.99 12.31 -14.67
CA ALA A 410 20.26 12.84 -15.18
C ALA A 410 21.37 12.81 -14.11
N GLY A 411 21.02 13.08 -12.85
CA GLY A 411 21.98 13.10 -11.73
C GLY A 411 22.52 11.73 -11.31
N ILE A 412 21.81 10.63 -11.64
CA ILE A 412 22.26 9.26 -11.30
C ILE A 412 22.97 8.54 -12.45
N VAL A 413 23.01 9.10 -13.67
CA VAL A 413 23.67 8.47 -14.82
C VAL A 413 25.10 8.00 -14.49
N PRO A 414 25.96 8.79 -13.84
CA PRO A 414 27.31 8.30 -13.49
C PRO A 414 27.32 7.07 -12.59
N LEU A 415 26.31 6.92 -11.70
CA LEU A 415 26.19 5.75 -10.83
C LEU A 415 25.71 4.52 -11.61
N LEU A 416 24.83 4.73 -12.60
CA LEU A 416 24.38 3.67 -13.49
C LEU A 416 25.54 3.17 -14.36
N ASP A 417 26.40 4.06 -14.87
CA ASP A 417 27.57 3.71 -15.70
C ASP A 417 28.58 2.84 -14.95
N ASP A 418 28.75 3.08 -13.65
CA ASP A 418 29.63 2.30 -12.78
C ASP A 418 29.02 0.97 -12.32
N ALA A 419 27.70 0.80 -12.44
CA ALA A 419 26.96 -0.39 -11.98
C ALA A 419 26.94 -1.51 -13.04
N GLN A 420 26.89 -2.77 -12.60
CA GLN A 420 26.71 -3.92 -13.50
C GLN A 420 25.23 -4.04 -13.90
N PRO A 421 24.90 -4.34 -15.18
CA PRO A 421 23.53 -4.60 -15.59
C PRO A 421 22.93 -5.79 -14.83
N SER A 422 21.69 -5.63 -14.32
CA SER A 422 20.97 -6.70 -13.67
C SER A 422 20.48 -7.73 -14.68
N THR A 423 20.62 -9.02 -14.37
CA THR A 423 19.98 -10.10 -15.13
C THR A 423 18.45 -10.12 -14.89
N GLU A 424 17.70 -10.68 -15.82
CA GLU A 424 16.23 -10.84 -15.66
C GLU A 424 15.88 -11.58 -14.36
N LYS A 425 16.66 -12.61 -14.00
CA LYS A 425 16.45 -13.35 -12.75
C LYS A 425 16.67 -12.48 -11.50
N GLU A 426 17.66 -11.60 -11.50
CA GLU A 426 17.93 -10.70 -10.36
C GLU A 426 16.85 -9.63 -10.19
N ARG A 427 16.09 -9.31 -11.23
CA ARG A 427 15.00 -8.32 -11.21
C ARG A 427 13.74 -8.83 -10.51
N HIS A 428 13.54 -10.16 -10.43
CA HIS A 428 12.33 -10.82 -9.94
C HIS A 428 12.59 -11.77 -8.75
N ALA A 429 13.84 -11.91 -8.30
CA ALA A 429 14.23 -12.79 -7.21
C ALA A 429 13.69 -12.32 -5.85
#